data_b1d777a73a167c4e78017bc5a9c9224f
#
_entry.id   b1d777a73a167c4e78017bc5a9c9224f
#
_cell.length_a   1.000
_cell.length_b   1.000
_cell.length_c   1.000
_cell.angle_alpha   90.00
_cell.angle_beta   90.00
_cell.angle_gamma   90.00
#
_symmetry.space_group_name_H-M   'P 1'
#
loop_
_entity.id
_entity.type
_entity.pdbx_description
1 polymer ?
#
loop_
_entity_poly.entity_id
_entity_poly.type
_entity_poly.pdbx_seq_one_letter_code
_entity_poly.pdbx_strand_id
1 'polypeptide(L)'
;ELAERARQQGDFDGAREHLHRAREVQRHFARSALIRADLALDMNEPELAALLCQRVVELHPRLLALALPRVMRALRESGGDLAKRFNAWIRPEPAARAELAYAAIVAGLEEEAFVRECLPDLLREDPSLGEIAHALAGDPGALTSEQRRALAAALGRILRRTQRYRCVDCGFASASHFWQCPGCRSWDAFAPVALLDVTPGVYRRSG
;
A
#
# COMPACT_ATOMS: atom_id res chain seq x y z
N GLU A 1 -4.67 -0.48 -19.69
CA GLU A 1 -5.63 0.63 -19.89
C GLU A 1 -6.95 0.17 -20.49
N LEU A 2 -6.95 -0.62 -21.61
CA LEU A 2 -8.18 -1.12 -22.22
C LEU A 2 -9.01 -1.96 -21.24
N ALA A 3 -8.39 -2.85 -20.50
CA ALA A 3 -9.07 -3.67 -19.48
C ALA A 3 -9.74 -2.82 -18.38
N GLU A 4 -9.06 -1.78 -17.91
CA GLU A 4 -9.60 -0.87 -16.91
C GLU A 4 -10.79 -0.08 -17.44
N ARG A 5 -10.69 0.39 -18.68
CA ARG A 5 -11.80 1.09 -19.36
C ARG A 5 -13.01 0.19 -19.53
N ALA A 6 -12.82 -1.05 -20.03
CA ALA A 6 -13.89 -2.04 -20.19
C ALA A 6 -14.57 -2.34 -18.85
N ARG A 7 -13.77 -2.56 -17.76
CA ARG A 7 -14.28 -2.76 -16.41
C ARG A 7 -15.15 -1.58 -15.93
N GLN A 8 -14.69 -0.34 -16.12
CA GLN A 8 -15.44 0.87 -15.73
C GLN A 8 -16.73 1.05 -16.52
N GLN A 9 -16.81 0.49 -17.72
CA GLN A 9 -18.01 0.48 -18.57
C GLN A 9 -18.96 -0.70 -18.25
N GLY A 10 -18.58 -1.59 -17.32
CA GLY A 10 -19.35 -2.79 -16.99
C GLY A 10 -19.17 -3.94 -17.99
N ASP A 11 -18.28 -3.79 -18.97
CA ASP A 11 -17.91 -4.84 -19.90
C ASP A 11 -16.86 -5.77 -19.26
N PHE A 12 -17.33 -6.66 -18.40
CA PHE A 12 -16.45 -7.55 -17.63
C PHE A 12 -15.80 -8.62 -18.49
N ASP A 13 -16.47 -9.08 -19.56
CA ASP A 13 -15.92 -10.07 -20.49
C ASP A 13 -14.84 -9.45 -21.34
N GLY A 14 -15.05 -8.27 -21.90
CA GLY A 14 -14.02 -7.50 -22.59
C GLY A 14 -12.83 -7.18 -21.69
N ALA A 15 -13.06 -6.83 -20.42
CA ALA A 15 -12.00 -6.62 -19.45
C ALA A 15 -11.16 -7.88 -19.22
N ARG A 16 -11.80 -9.06 -19.08
CA ARG A 16 -11.09 -10.36 -18.94
C ARG A 16 -10.24 -10.68 -20.18
N GLU A 17 -10.76 -10.47 -21.38
CA GLU A 17 -10.04 -10.72 -22.61
C GLU A 17 -8.80 -9.83 -22.73
N HIS A 18 -8.93 -8.54 -22.45
CA HIS A 18 -7.80 -7.62 -22.45
C HIS A 18 -6.74 -7.98 -21.41
N LEU A 19 -7.15 -8.45 -20.22
CA LEU A 19 -6.23 -8.92 -19.18
C LEU A 19 -5.55 -10.23 -19.56
N HIS A 20 -6.24 -11.13 -20.26
CA HIS A 20 -5.66 -12.37 -20.76
C HIS A 20 -4.54 -12.05 -21.77
N ARG A 21 -4.82 -11.21 -22.76
CA ARG A 21 -3.81 -10.75 -23.75
C ARG A 21 -2.63 -10.06 -23.10
N ALA A 22 -2.87 -9.20 -22.09
CA ALA A 22 -1.79 -8.54 -21.37
C ALA A 22 -0.87 -9.56 -20.67
N ARG A 23 -1.43 -10.64 -20.10
CA ARG A 23 -0.68 -11.72 -19.46
C ARG A 23 0.17 -12.54 -20.43
N GLU A 24 -0.28 -12.72 -21.66
CA GLU A 24 0.50 -13.40 -22.72
C GLU A 24 1.77 -12.61 -23.05
N VAL A 25 1.68 -11.28 -23.05
CA VAL A 25 2.83 -10.39 -23.31
C VAL A 25 3.75 -10.31 -22.10
N GLN A 26 3.19 -10.16 -20.91
CA GLN A 26 3.96 -10.01 -19.66
C GLN A 26 3.26 -10.70 -18.49
N ARG A 27 3.75 -11.89 -18.10
CA ARG A 27 3.10 -12.76 -17.10
C ARG A 27 3.05 -12.17 -15.69
N HIS A 28 3.99 -11.33 -15.32
CA HIS A 28 4.15 -10.81 -13.95
C HIS A 28 3.92 -9.30 -13.84
N PHE A 29 3.07 -8.77 -14.69
CA PHE A 29 2.75 -7.35 -14.67
C PHE A 29 1.79 -7.05 -13.49
N ALA A 30 2.33 -6.42 -12.43
CA ALA A 30 1.62 -6.16 -11.18
C ALA A 30 0.32 -5.37 -11.39
N ARG A 31 0.35 -4.36 -12.27
CA ARG A 31 -0.84 -3.57 -12.62
C ARG A 31 -1.97 -4.44 -13.16
N SER A 32 -1.69 -5.38 -14.07
CA SER A 32 -2.73 -6.26 -14.63
C SER A 32 -3.33 -7.17 -13.56
N ALA A 33 -2.52 -7.63 -12.60
CA ALA A 33 -3.00 -8.44 -11.49
C ALA A 33 -3.91 -7.63 -10.55
N LEU A 34 -3.59 -6.36 -10.27
CA LEU A 34 -4.44 -5.48 -9.46
C LEU A 34 -5.75 -5.12 -10.18
N ILE A 35 -5.73 -4.88 -11.50
CA ILE A 35 -6.96 -4.67 -12.29
C ILE A 35 -7.82 -5.94 -12.28
N ARG A 36 -7.21 -7.13 -12.33
CA ARG A 36 -7.95 -8.39 -12.17
C ARG A 36 -8.58 -8.54 -10.79
N ALA A 37 -7.89 -8.09 -9.74
CA ALA A 37 -8.45 -8.07 -8.39
C ALA A 37 -9.64 -7.10 -8.30
N ASP A 38 -9.55 -5.91 -8.91
CA ASP A 38 -10.68 -4.97 -8.99
C ASP A 38 -11.86 -5.58 -9.77
N LEU A 39 -11.58 -6.26 -10.89
CA LEU A 39 -12.62 -6.94 -11.67
C LEU A 39 -13.28 -8.07 -10.87
N ALA A 40 -12.50 -8.86 -10.12
CA ALA A 40 -13.03 -9.91 -9.26
C ALA A 40 -13.95 -9.34 -8.16
N LEU A 41 -13.58 -8.19 -7.55
CA LEU A 41 -14.45 -7.49 -6.60
C LEU A 41 -15.75 -7.02 -7.25
N ASP A 42 -15.69 -6.44 -8.44
CA ASP A 42 -16.89 -5.98 -9.14
C ASP A 42 -17.80 -7.14 -9.59
N MET A 43 -17.24 -8.34 -9.71
CA MET A 43 -17.96 -9.58 -9.99
C MET A 43 -18.39 -10.36 -8.74
N ASN A 44 -18.22 -9.78 -7.55
CA ASN A 44 -18.52 -10.42 -6.26
C ASN A 44 -17.71 -11.72 -6.01
N GLU A 45 -16.42 -11.72 -6.40
CA GLU A 45 -15.45 -12.79 -6.19
C GLU A 45 -14.34 -12.34 -5.21
N PRO A 46 -14.65 -12.01 -3.94
CA PRO A 46 -13.71 -11.39 -3.02
C PRO A 46 -12.51 -12.31 -2.65
N GLU A 47 -12.71 -13.63 -2.60
CA GLU A 47 -11.63 -14.59 -2.34
C GLU A 47 -10.58 -14.58 -3.46
N LEU A 48 -11.02 -14.50 -4.71
CA LEU A 48 -10.13 -14.40 -5.86
C LEU A 48 -9.37 -13.07 -5.83
N ALA A 49 -10.04 -11.97 -5.49
CA ALA A 49 -9.41 -10.67 -5.36
C ALA A 49 -8.31 -10.65 -4.29
N ALA A 50 -8.59 -11.23 -3.11
CA ALA A 50 -7.60 -11.35 -2.03
C ALA A 50 -6.39 -12.19 -2.45
N LEU A 51 -6.61 -13.32 -3.13
CA LEU A 51 -5.54 -14.18 -3.64
C LEU A 51 -4.66 -13.46 -4.67
N LEU A 52 -5.27 -12.72 -5.60
CA LEU A 52 -4.53 -11.94 -6.60
C LEU A 52 -3.67 -10.85 -5.95
N CYS A 53 -4.21 -10.14 -4.96
CA CYS A 53 -3.47 -9.13 -4.20
C CYS A 53 -2.32 -9.75 -3.40
N GLN A 54 -2.55 -10.90 -2.74
CA GLN A 54 -1.49 -11.63 -2.03
C GLN A 54 -0.35 -11.98 -2.99
N ARG A 55 -0.66 -12.51 -4.17
CA ARG A 55 0.35 -12.83 -5.17
C ARG A 55 1.13 -11.62 -5.65
N VAL A 56 0.49 -10.46 -5.79
CA VAL A 56 1.19 -9.21 -6.12
C VAL A 56 2.17 -8.84 -5.02
N VAL A 57 1.78 -8.92 -3.75
CA VAL A 57 2.65 -8.57 -2.61
C VAL A 57 3.80 -9.56 -2.46
N GLU A 58 3.59 -10.85 -2.69
CA GLU A 58 4.66 -11.87 -2.69
C GLU A 58 5.75 -11.58 -3.73
N LEU A 59 5.35 -11.18 -4.95
CA LEU A 59 6.28 -10.90 -6.04
C LEU A 59 6.86 -9.48 -5.98
N HIS A 60 6.08 -8.53 -5.46
CA HIS A 60 6.39 -7.12 -5.40
C HIS A 60 6.00 -6.53 -4.04
N PRO A 61 6.72 -6.81 -2.95
CA PRO A 61 6.37 -6.36 -1.58
C PRO A 61 6.17 -4.85 -1.48
N ARG A 62 6.92 -4.08 -2.27
CA ARG A 62 6.83 -2.61 -2.34
C ARG A 62 5.48 -2.08 -2.83
N LEU A 63 4.62 -2.93 -3.42
CA LEU A 63 3.29 -2.55 -3.88
C LEU A 63 2.18 -2.82 -2.85
N LEU A 64 2.55 -3.17 -1.61
CA LEU A 64 1.60 -3.44 -0.53
C LEU A 64 0.57 -2.32 -0.36
N ALA A 65 0.99 -1.05 -0.38
CA ALA A 65 0.10 0.11 -0.26
C ALA A 65 -0.96 0.19 -1.38
N LEU A 66 -0.66 -0.35 -2.57
CA LEU A 66 -1.61 -0.39 -3.68
C LEU A 66 -2.54 -1.61 -3.62
N ALA A 67 -2.07 -2.72 -3.07
CA ALA A 67 -2.85 -3.94 -2.91
C ALA A 67 -3.83 -3.84 -1.72
N LEU A 68 -3.42 -3.19 -0.64
CA LEU A 68 -4.10 -3.19 0.65
C LEU A 68 -5.57 -2.73 0.61
N PRO A 69 -5.97 -1.63 -0.09
CA PRO A 69 -7.37 -1.23 -0.17
C PRO A 69 -8.27 -2.32 -0.78
N ARG A 70 -7.76 -3.06 -1.76
CA ARG A 70 -8.45 -4.18 -2.42
C ARG A 70 -8.63 -5.37 -1.49
N VAL A 71 -7.56 -5.70 -0.76
CA VAL A 71 -7.60 -6.75 0.27
C VAL A 71 -8.63 -6.40 1.34
N MET A 72 -8.63 -5.16 1.83
CA MET A 72 -9.59 -4.72 2.85
C MET A 72 -11.03 -4.80 2.33
N ARG A 73 -11.27 -4.40 1.07
CA ARG A 73 -12.58 -4.55 0.44
C ARG A 73 -12.97 -6.03 0.32
N ALA A 74 -12.09 -6.88 -0.19
CA ALA A 74 -12.31 -8.31 -0.33
C ALA A 74 -12.66 -8.98 1.00
N LEU A 75 -11.92 -8.65 2.06
CA LEU A 75 -12.15 -9.20 3.39
C LEU A 75 -13.49 -8.77 4.00
N ARG A 76 -13.93 -7.55 3.73
CA ARG A 76 -15.27 -7.07 4.17
C ARG A 76 -16.40 -7.76 3.42
N GLU A 77 -16.26 -7.95 2.11
CA GLU A 77 -17.28 -8.56 1.26
C GLU A 77 -17.40 -10.07 1.47
N SER A 78 -16.30 -10.77 1.78
CA SER A 78 -16.32 -12.22 1.99
C SER A 78 -16.92 -12.66 3.34
N GLY A 79 -17.20 -11.72 4.25
CA GLY A 79 -17.76 -12.02 5.58
C GLY A 79 -16.80 -12.75 6.51
N GLY A 80 -17.14 -12.86 7.79
CA GLY A 80 -16.37 -13.56 8.80
C GLY A 80 -15.47 -12.65 9.64
N ASP A 81 -14.59 -13.27 10.46
CA ASP A 81 -13.65 -12.54 11.31
C ASP A 81 -12.54 -11.89 10.46
N LEU A 82 -12.76 -10.63 10.11
CA LEU A 82 -11.85 -9.83 9.31
C LEU A 82 -10.44 -9.77 9.94
N ALA A 83 -10.37 -9.57 11.23
CA ALA A 83 -9.08 -9.44 11.95
C ALA A 83 -8.29 -10.76 11.89
N LYS A 84 -8.96 -11.89 12.10
CA LYS A 84 -8.32 -13.22 12.05
C LYS A 84 -7.82 -13.56 10.64
N ARG A 85 -8.64 -13.29 9.61
CA ARG A 85 -8.26 -13.53 8.21
C ARG A 85 -7.13 -12.60 7.78
N PHE A 86 -7.17 -11.35 8.20
CA PHE A 86 -6.13 -10.39 7.93
C PHE A 86 -4.81 -10.75 8.62
N ASN A 87 -4.84 -11.16 9.88
CA ASN A 87 -3.67 -11.62 10.63
C ASN A 87 -3.03 -12.87 9.99
N ALA A 88 -3.83 -13.78 9.43
CA ALA A 88 -3.31 -14.92 8.68
C ALA A 88 -2.59 -14.52 7.37
N TRP A 89 -2.93 -13.38 6.80
CA TRP A 89 -2.32 -12.85 5.59
C TRP A 89 -1.04 -12.05 5.88
N ILE A 90 -0.91 -11.49 7.10
CA ILE A 90 0.22 -10.65 7.51
C ILE A 90 1.27 -11.50 8.22
N ARG A 91 2.54 -11.23 7.91
CA ARG A 91 3.66 -11.80 8.64
C ARG A 91 3.73 -11.25 10.07
N PRO A 92 4.00 -12.09 11.08
CA PRO A 92 4.01 -11.67 12.48
C PRO A 92 5.24 -10.84 12.88
N GLU A 93 6.27 -10.75 12.03
CA GLU A 93 7.50 -10.03 12.35
C GLU A 93 7.25 -8.53 12.56
N PRO A 94 7.91 -7.88 13.55
CA PRO A 94 7.73 -6.44 13.83
C PRO A 94 7.99 -5.54 12.62
N ALA A 95 9.03 -5.83 11.83
CA ALA A 95 9.34 -5.09 10.61
C ALA A 95 8.21 -5.18 9.57
N ALA A 96 7.62 -6.37 9.37
CA ALA A 96 6.50 -6.57 8.47
C ALA A 96 5.24 -5.83 8.96
N ARG A 97 5.02 -5.76 10.26
CA ARG A 97 3.93 -5.01 10.88
C ARG A 97 4.13 -3.50 10.72
N ALA A 98 5.36 -3.01 10.86
CA ALA A 98 5.72 -1.62 10.60
C ALA A 98 5.48 -1.25 9.12
N GLU A 99 5.94 -2.08 8.18
CA GLU A 99 5.68 -1.89 6.74
C GLU A 99 4.18 -1.86 6.42
N LEU A 100 3.41 -2.73 7.07
CA LEU A 100 1.97 -2.77 6.92
C LEU A 100 1.29 -1.49 7.40
N ALA A 101 1.63 -1.01 8.61
CA ALA A 101 1.09 0.22 9.16
C ALA A 101 1.41 1.40 8.23
N TYR A 102 2.64 1.48 7.76
CA TYR A 102 3.05 2.49 6.79
C TYR A 102 2.27 2.41 5.49
N ALA A 103 2.18 1.21 4.90
CA ALA A 103 1.44 0.98 3.67
C ALA A 103 -0.06 1.35 3.80
N ALA A 104 -0.65 1.05 4.95
CA ALA A 104 -2.03 1.40 5.26
C ALA A 104 -2.23 2.92 5.36
N ILE A 105 -1.33 3.64 6.01
CA ILE A 105 -1.37 5.11 6.10
C ILE A 105 -1.21 5.72 4.69
N VAL A 106 -0.28 5.20 3.89
CA VAL A 106 -0.10 5.65 2.48
C VAL A 106 -1.37 5.41 1.66
N ALA A 107 -2.07 4.32 1.92
CA ALA A 107 -3.32 3.96 1.24
C ALA A 107 -4.56 4.71 1.76
N GLY A 108 -4.44 5.54 2.81
CA GLY A 108 -5.56 6.24 3.42
C GLY A 108 -6.44 5.37 4.32
N LEU A 109 -5.84 4.32 4.91
CA LEU A 109 -6.50 3.34 5.79
C LEU A 109 -6.09 3.53 7.26
N GLU A 110 -5.68 4.72 7.66
CA GLU A 110 -5.17 5.04 9.00
C GLU A 110 -6.18 4.79 10.13
N GLU A 111 -7.46 4.83 9.82
CA GLU A 111 -8.53 4.60 10.81
C GLU A 111 -8.79 3.11 11.10
N GLU A 112 -8.22 2.20 10.32
CA GLU A 112 -8.41 0.77 10.51
C GLU A 112 -7.78 0.29 11.83
N ALA A 113 -8.49 -0.63 12.53
CA ALA A 113 -8.07 -1.09 13.85
C ALA A 113 -6.67 -1.72 13.86
N PHE A 114 -6.33 -2.50 12.83
CA PHE A 114 -5.02 -3.15 12.72
C PHE A 114 -3.86 -2.14 12.60
N VAL A 115 -4.09 -0.95 12.02
CA VAL A 115 -3.05 0.09 11.94
C VAL A 115 -2.68 0.55 13.33
N ARG A 116 -3.67 0.71 14.21
CA ARG A 116 -3.45 1.08 15.61
C ARG A 116 -2.66 0.02 16.37
N GLU A 117 -2.89 -1.26 16.07
CA GLU A 117 -2.15 -2.39 16.66
C GLU A 117 -0.70 -2.46 16.15
N CYS A 118 -0.46 -2.09 14.91
CA CYS A 118 0.87 -2.10 14.31
C CYS A 118 1.67 -0.79 14.51
N LEU A 119 1.02 0.28 14.96
CA LEU A 119 1.65 1.59 15.13
C LEU A 119 2.87 1.58 16.07
N PRO A 120 2.89 0.83 17.19
CA PRO A 120 4.08 0.74 18.04
C PRO A 120 5.30 0.15 17.32
N ASP A 121 5.09 -0.80 16.41
CA ASP A 121 6.18 -1.40 15.62
C ASP A 121 6.73 -0.39 14.60
N LEU A 122 5.83 0.34 13.93
CA LEU A 122 6.21 1.44 13.04
C LEU A 122 7.04 2.53 13.75
N LEU A 123 6.62 2.93 14.94
CA LEU A 123 7.32 3.96 15.73
C LEU A 123 8.70 3.51 16.23
N ARG A 124 8.93 2.20 16.40
CA ARG A 124 10.25 1.65 16.73
C ARG A 124 11.20 1.61 15.53
N GLU A 125 10.66 1.30 14.35
CA GLU A 125 11.46 1.20 13.12
C GLU A 125 11.86 2.57 12.55
N ASP A 126 11.08 3.63 12.84
CA ASP A 126 11.40 5.00 12.44
C ASP A 126 11.63 5.91 13.66
N PRO A 127 12.90 6.16 14.02
CA PRO A 127 13.23 7.02 15.17
C PRO A 127 12.69 8.45 15.02
N SER A 128 12.57 8.97 13.79
CA SER A 128 12.06 10.33 13.58
C SER A 128 10.58 10.44 13.94
N LEU A 129 9.80 9.41 13.66
CA LEU A 129 8.42 9.28 14.11
C LEU A 129 8.35 8.97 15.61
N GLY A 130 9.33 8.22 16.14
CA GLY A 130 9.48 7.93 17.55
C GLY A 130 9.72 9.18 18.39
N GLU A 131 10.55 10.11 17.92
CA GLU A 131 10.78 11.40 18.57
C GLU A 131 9.51 12.25 18.62
N ILE A 132 8.74 12.30 17.53
CA ILE A 132 7.44 12.99 17.50
C ILE A 132 6.47 12.32 18.48
N ALA A 133 6.41 11.00 18.49
CA ALA A 133 5.56 10.25 19.40
C ALA A 133 5.99 10.45 20.87
N HIS A 134 7.29 10.49 21.15
CA HIS A 134 7.83 10.74 22.48
C HIS A 134 7.56 12.17 22.96
N ALA A 135 7.69 13.15 22.08
CA ALA A 135 7.34 14.54 22.36
C ALA A 135 5.84 14.75 22.63
N LEU A 136 4.99 13.91 22.05
CA LEU A 136 3.53 13.95 22.21
C LEU A 136 3.02 13.05 23.34
N ALA A 137 3.85 12.14 23.85
CA ALA A 137 3.44 11.12 24.80
C ALA A 137 4.47 10.95 25.92
N GLY A 138 4.31 11.69 27.00
CA GLY A 138 5.02 11.38 28.24
C GLY A 138 4.80 9.94 28.76
N ASP A 139 3.68 9.31 28.39
CA ASP A 139 3.35 7.89 28.60
C ASP A 139 2.42 7.43 27.44
N PRO A 140 2.85 6.48 26.59
CA PRO A 140 2.01 5.94 25.52
C PRO A 140 0.71 5.28 26.02
N GLY A 141 0.68 4.83 27.28
CA GLY A 141 -0.50 4.28 27.95
C GLY A 141 -1.51 5.35 28.36
N ALA A 142 -1.08 6.60 28.52
CA ALA A 142 -1.91 7.71 28.98
C ALA A 142 -2.68 8.41 27.87
N LEU A 143 -2.39 8.13 26.60
CA LEU A 143 -3.10 8.76 25.47
C LEU A 143 -4.55 8.30 25.42
N THR A 144 -5.47 9.25 25.44
CA THR A 144 -6.90 9.00 25.18
C THR A 144 -7.11 8.53 23.76
N SER A 145 -8.24 7.87 23.49
CA SER A 145 -8.60 7.44 22.12
C SER A 145 -8.64 8.61 21.12
N GLU A 146 -9.00 9.81 21.59
CA GLU A 146 -9.04 11.03 20.78
C GLU A 146 -7.61 11.53 20.47
N GLN A 147 -6.70 11.52 21.42
CA GLN A 147 -5.31 11.91 21.23
C GLN A 147 -4.60 10.93 20.26
N ARG A 148 -4.88 9.63 20.39
CA ARG A 148 -4.36 8.62 19.44
C ARG A 148 -4.85 8.85 18.00
N ARG A 149 -6.14 9.19 17.82
CA ARG A 149 -6.68 9.56 16.50
C ARG A 149 -6.03 10.83 15.96
N ALA A 150 -5.88 11.85 16.81
CA ALA A 150 -5.24 13.09 16.42
C ALA A 150 -3.77 12.87 15.99
N LEU A 151 -3.04 12.00 16.70
CA LEU A 151 -1.68 11.61 16.37
C LEU A 151 -1.62 10.86 15.03
N ALA A 152 -2.46 9.85 14.85
CA ALA A 152 -2.55 9.11 13.59
C ALA A 152 -2.90 10.03 12.40
N ALA A 153 -3.85 10.96 12.59
CA ALA A 153 -4.20 11.95 11.58
C ALA A 153 -3.06 12.93 11.29
N ALA A 154 -2.28 13.33 12.31
CA ALA A 154 -1.10 14.19 12.14
C ALA A 154 0.01 13.48 11.35
N LEU A 155 0.33 12.24 11.71
CA LEU A 155 1.28 11.39 10.99
C LEU A 155 0.82 11.16 9.54
N GLY A 156 -0.46 10.86 9.33
CA GLY A 156 -1.04 10.73 7.99
C GLY A 156 -0.91 12.01 7.16
N ARG A 157 -1.07 13.21 7.76
CA ARG A 157 -0.85 14.49 7.06
C ARG A 157 0.62 14.70 6.69
N ILE A 158 1.55 14.38 7.57
CA ILE A 158 2.99 14.50 7.32
C ILE A 158 3.38 13.54 6.18
N LEU A 159 2.99 12.28 6.26
CA LEU A 159 3.29 11.27 5.27
C LEU A 159 2.65 11.56 3.90
N ARG A 160 1.45 12.19 3.87
CA ARG A 160 0.83 12.62 2.61
C ARG A 160 1.53 13.81 1.94
N ARG A 161 2.30 14.60 2.67
CA ARG A 161 3.08 15.74 2.15
C ARG A 161 4.47 15.32 1.66
N THR A 162 4.97 14.17 2.09
CA THR A 162 6.26 13.65 1.67
C THR A 162 6.17 12.99 0.28
N GLN A 163 7.29 12.92 -0.42
CA GLN A 163 7.42 12.18 -1.67
C GLN A 163 7.33 10.68 -1.34
N ARG A 164 6.15 10.11 -1.50
CA ARG A 164 5.81 8.75 -1.05
C ARG A 164 6.28 7.65 -2.00
N TYR A 165 6.62 8.02 -3.23
CA TYR A 165 7.00 7.07 -4.27
C TYR A 165 8.30 7.52 -4.92
N ARG A 166 9.16 6.55 -5.22
CA ARG A 166 10.43 6.80 -5.92
C ARG A 166 10.65 5.73 -6.98
N CYS A 167 11.13 6.14 -8.13
CA CYS A 167 11.57 5.20 -9.16
C CYS A 167 12.88 4.53 -8.73
N VAL A 168 12.92 3.21 -8.74
CA VAL A 168 14.12 2.44 -8.38
C VAL A 168 15.24 2.58 -9.41
N ASP A 169 14.90 2.90 -10.67
CA ASP A 169 15.87 3.01 -11.76
C ASP A 169 16.51 4.39 -11.86
N CYS A 170 15.75 5.49 -11.72
CA CYS A 170 16.27 6.84 -11.93
C CYS A 170 16.17 7.76 -10.72
N GLY A 171 15.54 7.33 -9.61
CA GLY A 171 15.38 8.13 -8.41
C GLY A 171 14.31 9.21 -8.47
N PHE A 172 13.59 9.38 -9.59
CA PHE A 172 12.47 10.33 -9.66
C PHE A 172 11.47 10.07 -8.56
N ALA A 173 11.08 11.11 -7.82
CA ALA A 173 10.20 10.98 -6.66
C ALA A 173 8.92 11.81 -6.81
N SER A 174 7.80 11.31 -6.27
CA SER A 174 6.48 11.94 -6.35
C SER A 174 5.61 11.60 -5.14
N ALA A 175 4.61 12.45 -4.89
CA ALA A 175 3.54 12.16 -3.94
C ALA A 175 2.50 11.18 -4.50
N SER A 176 2.41 11.03 -5.83
CA SER A 176 1.49 10.13 -6.52
C SER A 176 2.22 8.96 -7.15
N HIS A 177 1.58 7.79 -7.20
CA HIS A 177 2.11 6.62 -7.88
C HIS A 177 1.93 6.73 -9.40
N PHE A 178 2.96 6.30 -10.14
CA PHE A 178 2.92 6.16 -11.59
C PHE A 178 3.30 4.73 -11.98
N TRP A 179 2.53 4.11 -12.85
CA TRP A 179 2.86 2.78 -13.39
C TRP A 179 4.05 2.83 -14.34
N GLN A 180 4.18 3.92 -15.09
CA GLN A 180 5.35 4.21 -15.90
C GLN A 180 6.02 5.46 -15.32
N CYS A 181 7.29 5.38 -15.02
CA CYS A 181 8.04 6.50 -14.46
C CYS A 181 8.07 7.70 -15.42
N PRO A 182 7.65 8.92 -15.00
CA PRO A 182 7.72 10.10 -15.86
C PRO A 182 9.15 10.50 -16.23
N GLY A 183 10.15 10.13 -15.41
CA GLY A 183 11.56 10.47 -15.64
C GLY A 183 12.23 9.55 -16.67
N CYS A 184 12.25 8.24 -16.42
CA CYS A 184 12.98 7.27 -17.24
C CYS A 184 12.10 6.35 -18.08
N ARG A 185 10.78 6.45 -17.95
CA ARG A 185 9.76 5.63 -18.65
C ARG A 185 9.78 4.13 -18.32
N SER A 186 10.53 3.71 -17.31
CA SER A 186 10.48 2.33 -16.82
C SER A 186 9.11 2.00 -16.25
N TRP A 187 8.64 0.79 -16.51
CA TRP A 187 7.39 0.25 -15.98
C TRP A 187 7.64 -0.48 -14.66
N ASP A 188 6.66 -0.48 -13.76
CA ASP A 188 6.66 -1.13 -12.45
C ASP A 188 7.86 -0.76 -11.54
N ALA A 189 8.64 0.23 -11.94
CA ALA A 189 9.82 0.70 -11.21
C ALA A 189 9.50 1.78 -10.17
N PHE A 190 8.25 2.24 -10.09
CA PHE A 190 7.83 3.34 -9.22
C PHE A 190 7.17 2.80 -7.96
N ALA A 191 7.96 2.67 -6.90
CA ALA A 191 7.56 2.01 -5.67
C ALA A 191 7.40 2.99 -4.49
N PRO A 192 6.60 2.65 -3.46
CA PRO A 192 6.60 3.39 -2.21
C PRO A 192 8.01 3.48 -1.62
N VAL A 193 8.38 4.66 -1.13
CA VAL A 193 9.66 4.87 -0.43
C VAL A 193 9.57 4.13 0.90
N ALA A 194 10.55 3.28 1.21
CA ALA A 194 10.64 2.66 2.52
C ALA A 194 10.86 3.74 3.59
N LEU A 195 10.35 3.52 4.80
CA LEU A 195 10.47 4.47 5.93
C LEU A 195 11.91 4.88 6.20
N LEU A 196 12.86 3.97 6.00
CA LEU A 196 14.29 4.19 6.21
C LEU A 196 14.93 5.08 5.13
N ASP A 197 14.28 5.30 3.99
CA ASP A 197 14.77 6.11 2.88
C ASP A 197 14.27 7.57 2.92
N VAL A 198 13.50 7.96 3.94
CA VAL A 198 12.99 9.32 4.12
C VAL A 198 14.02 10.24 4.78
N THR A 199 15.30 9.99 4.58
CA THR A 199 16.34 10.96 4.97
C THR A 199 16.20 12.22 4.13
N PRO A 200 16.13 13.43 4.73
CA PRO A 200 16.02 14.67 3.98
C PRO A 200 17.27 14.84 3.10
N GLY A 201 17.05 14.78 1.80
CA GLY A 201 17.87 15.32 0.75
C GLY A 201 19.38 15.38 0.94
N VAL A 202 20.10 14.29 0.60
CA VAL A 202 21.42 14.44 0.02
C VAL A 202 21.28 14.14 -1.48
N TYR A 203 20.98 15.17 -2.24
CA TYR A 203 21.11 15.14 -3.70
C TYR A 203 22.61 14.95 -4.01
N ARG A 204 23.07 13.73 -4.20
CA ARG A 204 24.31 13.49 -4.95
C ARG A 204 23.99 13.70 -6.42
N ARG A 205 24.29 14.88 -6.93
CA ARG A 205 24.49 15.07 -8.36
C ARG A 205 25.69 14.21 -8.74
N SER A 206 25.43 13.11 -9.44
CA SER A 206 26.46 12.43 -10.21
C SER A 206 26.76 13.29 -11.41
N GLY A 207 28.00 13.77 -11.52
CA GLY A 207 28.53 14.47 -12.68
C GLY A 207 28.71 13.54 -13.88
#